data_1b326b579248d448f85c45829df9c808
#
_entry.id   1b326b579248d448f85c45829df9c808
#
_cell.length_a   1.000
_cell.length_b   1.000
_cell.length_c   1.000
_cell.angle_alpha   90.00
_cell.angle_beta   90.00
_cell.angle_gamma   90.00
#
_symmetry.space_group_name_H-M   'P 1'
#
loop_
_entity.id
_entity.type
_entity.pdbx_description
1 polymer ?
#
loop_
_entity_poly.entity_id
_entity_poly.type
_entity_poly.pdbx_seq_one_letter_code
_entity_poly.pdbx_strand_id
1 'polypeptide(L)'
;MKYFLFEFITGGGLIGESLSNSLVREATHMLQTLIDELNSCCDAEVIITRDYRVEPFKGNVSQHVIDSSYHHALIKFIKESDVSCLIAPETNNYLYNLSELFIKNAKTYIGSDLKSVELTSSKLKTNKTLMSANIHTPETIILGDDIPDSKLGWVVKPDDGVGAQ
;
A
#
# COMPACT_ATOMS: atom_id res chain seq x y z
N MET A 1 -10.86 -21.18 0.40
CA MET A 1 -10.42 -20.13 1.32
C MET A 1 -10.73 -18.78 0.68
N LYS A 2 -11.29 -17.83 1.43
CA LYS A 2 -11.76 -16.54 0.93
C LYS A 2 -10.74 -15.45 1.21
N TYR A 3 -10.23 -14.80 0.16
CA TYR A 3 -9.23 -13.74 0.21
C TYR A 3 -9.85 -12.40 -0.15
N PHE A 4 -9.62 -11.37 0.66
CA PHE A 4 -9.91 -9.99 0.31
C PHE A 4 -8.62 -9.24 0.04
N LEU A 5 -8.48 -8.74 -1.19
CA LEU A 5 -7.34 -7.91 -1.58
C LEU A 5 -7.82 -6.48 -1.76
N PHE A 6 -7.24 -5.57 -1.02
CA PHE A 6 -7.49 -4.14 -1.16
C PHE A 6 -6.22 -3.42 -1.61
N GLU A 7 -6.27 -2.85 -2.81
CA GLU A 7 -5.26 -1.93 -3.30
C GLU A 7 -5.87 -0.53 -3.35
N PHE A 8 -5.21 0.44 -2.71
CA PHE A 8 -5.78 1.75 -2.40
C PHE A 8 -6.21 2.54 -3.64
N ILE A 9 -5.37 2.58 -4.67
CA ILE A 9 -5.62 3.39 -5.88
C ILE A 9 -6.80 2.83 -6.68
N THR A 10 -6.73 1.54 -6.99
CA THR A 10 -7.74 0.85 -7.80
C THR A 10 -8.99 0.47 -7.02
N GLY A 11 -8.88 0.41 -5.69
CA GLY A 11 -9.95 -0.02 -4.77
C GLY A 11 -10.91 1.09 -4.31
N GLY A 12 -10.72 2.32 -4.79
CA GLY A 12 -11.60 3.45 -4.48
C GLY A 12 -11.05 4.42 -3.42
N GLY A 13 -9.78 4.28 -3.03
CA GLY A 13 -9.14 5.17 -2.04
C GLY A 13 -9.07 6.63 -2.46
N LEU A 14 -9.12 6.90 -3.77
CA LEU A 14 -9.10 8.24 -4.36
C LEU A 14 -10.45 8.65 -4.99
N ILE A 15 -11.56 8.14 -4.48
CA ILE A 15 -12.88 8.63 -4.90
C ILE A 15 -13.01 10.11 -4.56
N GLY A 16 -13.42 10.89 -5.57
CA GLY A 16 -13.51 12.37 -5.46
C GLY A 16 -12.21 13.11 -5.82
N GLU A 17 -11.11 12.40 -6.01
CA GLU A 17 -9.82 12.95 -6.46
C GLU A 17 -9.51 12.52 -7.89
N SER A 18 -8.52 13.18 -8.52
CA SER A 18 -8.06 12.79 -9.85
C SER A 18 -7.23 11.51 -9.80
N LEU A 19 -7.45 10.60 -10.75
CA LEU A 19 -6.62 9.41 -10.93
C LEU A 19 -5.55 9.66 -12.00
N SER A 20 -4.28 9.55 -11.62
CA SER A 20 -3.17 9.55 -12.58
C SER A 20 -3.10 8.22 -13.32
N ASN A 21 -3.01 8.25 -14.65
CA ASN A 21 -2.90 7.05 -15.48
C ASN A 21 -1.68 6.19 -15.13
N SER A 22 -0.57 6.81 -14.71
CA SER A 22 0.64 6.07 -14.30
C SER A 22 0.42 5.29 -13.00
N LEU A 23 -0.19 5.92 -12.00
CA LEU A 23 -0.52 5.27 -10.72
C LEU A 23 -1.53 4.14 -10.91
N VAL A 24 -2.60 4.38 -11.67
CA VAL A 24 -3.61 3.34 -11.97
C VAL A 24 -2.96 2.14 -12.67
N ARG A 25 -2.08 2.37 -13.63
CA ARG A 25 -1.40 1.28 -14.34
C ARG A 25 -0.53 0.46 -13.40
N GLU A 26 0.28 1.11 -12.55
CA GLU A 26 1.14 0.44 -11.58
C GLU A 26 0.32 -0.37 -10.57
N ALA A 27 -0.68 0.25 -9.96
CA ALA A 27 -1.59 -0.37 -9.00
C ALA A 27 -2.36 -1.56 -9.61
N THR A 28 -2.84 -1.40 -10.86
CA THR A 28 -3.51 -2.48 -11.59
C THR A 28 -2.57 -3.66 -11.81
N HIS A 29 -1.30 -3.43 -12.19
CA HIS A 29 -0.33 -4.52 -12.34
C HIS A 29 -0.08 -5.27 -11.03
N MET A 30 0.10 -4.54 -9.92
CA MET A 30 0.30 -5.17 -8.61
C MET A 30 -0.89 -6.05 -8.21
N LEU A 31 -2.10 -5.52 -8.29
CA LEU A 31 -3.30 -6.25 -7.88
C LEU A 31 -3.62 -7.41 -8.82
N GLN A 32 -3.48 -7.22 -10.16
CA GLN A 32 -3.69 -8.29 -11.13
C GLN A 32 -2.71 -9.46 -10.91
N THR A 33 -1.45 -9.17 -10.61
CA THR A 33 -0.46 -10.21 -10.32
C THR A 33 -0.88 -11.05 -9.11
N LEU A 34 -1.33 -10.43 -8.03
CA LEU A 34 -1.82 -11.17 -6.85
C LEU A 34 -3.05 -12.02 -7.16
N ILE A 35 -3.98 -11.51 -7.98
CA ILE A 35 -5.15 -12.27 -8.44
C ILE A 35 -4.71 -13.49 -9.24
N ASP A 36 -3.81 -13.31 -10.20
CA ASP A 36 -3.32 -14.37 -11.07
C ASP A 36 -2.59 -15.46 -10.28
N GLU A 37 -1.73 -15.07 -9.33
CA GLU A 37 -1.03 -15.99 -8.44
C GLU A 37 -2.00 -16.81 -7.57
N LEU A 38 -2.97 -16.17 -6.92
CA LEU A 38 -3.96 -16.87 -6.10
C LEU A 38 -4.83 -17.81 -6.94
N ASN A 39 -5.18 -17.42 -8.17
CA ASN A 39 -5.93 -18.28 -9.08
C ASN A 39 -5.12 -19.48 -9.57
N SER A 40 -3.79 -19.36 -9.64
CA SER A 40 -2.90 -20.41 -10.14
C SER A 40 -2.48 -21.42 -9.07
N CYS A 41 -2.27 -20.98 -7.82
CA CYS A 41 -1.68 -21.82 -6.79
C CYS A 41 -2.70 -22.46 -5.83
N CYS A 42 -3.95 -21.99 -5.78
CA CYS A 42 -4.95 -22.56 -4.87
C CYS A 42 -6.39 -22.31 -5.35
N ASP A 43 -7.32 -23.13 -4.84
CA ASP A 43 -8.76 -22.90 -5.01
C ASP A 43 -9.20 -21.75 -4.10
N ALA A 44 -8.89 -20.53 -4.53
CA ALA A 44 -9.14 -19.30 -3.79
C ALA A 44 -10.41 -18.60 -4.32
N GLU A 45 -11.29 -18.22 -3.41
CA GLU A 45 -12.32 -17.20 -3.67
C GLU A 45 -11.68 -15.81 -3.44
N VAL A 46 -11.39 -15.08 -4.52
CA VAL A 46 -10.79 -13.75 -4.43
C VAL A 46 -11.85 -12.68 -4.54
N ILE A 47 -11.82 -11.72 -3.61
CA ILE A 47 -12.70 -10.54 -3.60
C ILE A 47 -11.83 -9.29 -3.61
N ILE A 48 -12.22 -8.30 -4.39
CA ILE A 48 -11.64 -6.97 -4.42
C ILE A 48 -12.71 -5.88 -4.39
N THR A 49 -12.34 -4.69 -3.95
CA THR A 49 -13.06 -3.46 -4.33
C THR A 49 -12.42 -2.88 -5.57
N ARG A 50 -13.21 -2.22 -6.42
CA ARG A 50 -12.73 -1.59 -7.65
C ARG A 50 -13.38 -0.22 -7.82
N ASP A 51 -12.56 0.81 -7.98
CA ASP A 51 -13.01 2.15 -8.36
C ASP A 51 -13.78 2.09 -9.70
N TYR A 52 -14.91 2.72 -9.80
CA TYR A 52 -15.76 2.69 -10.99
C TYR A 52 -15.05 3.21 -12.26
N ARG A 53 -13.98 4.00 -12.10
CA ARG A 53 -13.16 4.57 -13.19
C ARG A 53 -12.08 3.62 -13.70
N VAL A 54 -11.82 2.52 -12.97
CA VAL A 54 -10.79 1.53 -13.31
C VAL A 54 -11.43 0.39 -14.10
N GLU A 55 -10.76 -0.08 -15.14
CA GLU A 55 -11.20 -1.23 -15.93
C GLU A 55 -11.29 -2.51 -15.08
N PRO A 56 -12.20 -3.42 -15.39
CA PRO A 56 -12.34 -4.67 -14.67
C PRO A 56 -11.07 -5.54 -14.71
N PHE A 57 -10.74 -6.15 -13.58
CA PHE A 57 -9.66 -7.13 -13.47
C PHE A 57 -10.07 -8.45 -14.11
N LYS A 58 -9.07 -9.19 -14.58
CA LYS A 58 -9.24 -10.51 -15.22
C LYS A 58 -9.13 -11.64 -14.19
N GLY A 59 -9.60 -12.84 -14.57
CA GLY A 59 -9.48 -14.04 -13.73
C GLY A 59 -10.73 -14.33 -12.92
N ASN A 60 -10.62 -15.32 -12.03
CA ASN A 60 -11.69 -15.70 -11.12
C ASN A 60 -11.65 -14.78 -9.88
N VAL A 61 -12.30 -13.61 -9.98
CA VAL A 61 -12.32 -12.58 -8.94
C VAL A 61 -13.66 -11.88 -8.86
N SER A 62 -14.22 -11.81 -7.67
CA SER A 62 -15.43 -11.04 -7.36
C SER A 62 -15.07 -9.58 -7.15
N GLN A 63 -15.64 -8.69 -7.96
CA GLN A 63 -15.30 -7.26 -7.96
C GLN A 63 -16.48 -6.43 -7.45
N HIS A 64 -16.28 -5.72 -6.35
CA HIS A 64 -17.27 -4.78 -5.83
C HIS A 64 -16.92 -3.36 -6.29
N VAL A 65 -17.78 -2.79 -7.14
CA VAL A 65 -17.55 -1.44 -7.69
C VAL A 65 -17.81 -0.38 -6.61
N ILE A 66 -16.86 0.54 -6.47
CA ILE A 66 -16.92 1.69 -5.56
C ILE A 66 -17.12 2.95 -6.40
N ASP A 67 -18.20 3.67 -6.15
CA ASP A 67 -18.56 4.96 -6.76
C ASP A 67 -18.69 6.10 -5.73
N SER A 68 -18.56 5.74 -4.45
CA SER A 68 -18.70 6.63 -3.30
C SER A 68 -17.68 6.24 -2.21
N SER A 69 -17.99 6.37 -0.93
CA SER A 69 -17.08 5.97 0.14
C SER A 69 -16.86 4.46 0.18
N TYR A 70 -15.60 4.04 0.13
CA TYR A 70 -15.19 2.63 0.20
C TYR A 70 -15.21 2.02 1.61
N HIS A 71 -15.28 2.82 2.68
CA HIS A 71 -15.08 2.37 4.06
C HIS A 71 -16.06 1.27 4.51
N HIS A 72 -17.33 1.39 4.12
CA HIS A 72 -18.33 0.38 4.50
C HIS A 72 -18.04 -0.97 3.82
N ALA A 73 -17.77 -0.94 2.52
CA ALA A 73 -17.42 -2.13 1.75
C ALA A 73 -16.13 -2.77 2.28
N LEU A 74 -15.11 -1.95 2.59
CA LEU A 74 -13.84 -2.37 3.15
C LEU A 74 -14.04 -3.18 4.45
N ILE A 75 -14.72 -2.60 5.45
CA ILE A 75 -14.98 -3.27 6.74
C ILE A 75 -15.78 -4.57 6.55
N LYS A 76 -16.78 -4.55 5.66
CA LYS A 76 -17.58 -5.73 5.34
C LYS A 76 -16.70 -6.86 4.82
N PHE A 77 -15.91 -6.62 3.77
CA PHE A 77 -15.12 -7.67 3.13
C PHE A 77 -13.94 -8.14 3.99
N ILE A 78 -13.33 -7.27 4.80
CA ILE A 78 -12.32 -7.68 5.79
C ILE A 78 -12.92 -8.72 6.76
N LYS A 79 -14.12 -8.47 7.28
CA LYS A 79 -14.77 -9.38 8.25
C LYS A 79 -15.27 -10.68 7.62
N GLU A 80 -15.74 -10.64 6.38
CA GLU A 80 -16.29 -11.79 5.66
C GLU A 80 -15.22 -12.73 5.10
N SER A 81 -13.98 -12.27 4.97
CA SER A 81 -12.89 -13.04 4.40
C SER A 81 -12.08 -13.80 5.46
N ASP A 82 -11.41 -14.86 5.02
CA ASP A 82 -10.53 -15.64 5.88
C ASP A 82 -9.15 -14.98 5.98
N VAL A 83 -8.70 -14.39 4.87
CA VAL A 83 -7.42 -13.70 4.75
C VAL A 83 -7.66 -12.35 4.07
N SER A 84 -7.01 -11.31 4.59
CA SER A 84 -7.07 -9.96 4.02
C SER A 84 -5.67 -9.41 3.77
N CYS A 85 -5.45 -8.81 2.60
CA CYS A 85 -4.20 -8.19 2.20
C CYS A 85 -4.44 -6.74 1.81
N LEU A 86 -3.52 -5.86 2.20
CA LEU A 86 -3.56 -4.42 1.96
C LEU A 86 -2.35 -3.98 1.14
N ILE A 87 -2.62 -3.21 0.09
CA ILE A 87 -1.62 -2.42 -0.62
C ILE A 87 -2.08 -0.96 -0.57
N ALA A 88 -1.27 -0.09 0.00
CA ALA A 88 -1.57 1.33 0.12
C ALA A 88 -0.27 2.15 0.18
N PRO A 89 -0.29 3.43 -0.27
CA PRO A 89 0.85 4.30 -0.16
C PRO A 89 1.06 4.78 1.30
N GLU A 90 2.30 5.10 1.64
CA GLU A 90 2.67 5.66 2.95
C GLU A 90 2.23 7.11 3.11
N THR A 91 2.07 7.85 2.00
CA THR A 91 1.67 9.26 1.99
C THR A 91 0.37 9.49 2.76
N ASN A 92 0.28 10.64 3.43
CA ASN A 92 -0.89 11.03 4.23
C ASN A 92 -1.30 9.99 5.29
N ASN A 93 -0.37 9.14 5.74
CA ASN A 93 -0.63 8.04 6.67
C ASN A 93 -1.69 7.02 6.17
N TYR A 94 -1.96 6.93 4.88
CA TYR A 94 -2.96 5.99 4.36
C TYR A 94 -2.63 4.55 4.74
N LEU A 95 -1.39 4.10 4.50
CA LEU A 95 -0.97 2.74 4.85
C LEU A 95 -1.13 2.47 6.35
N TYR A 96 -0.72 3.40 7.21
CA TYR A 96 -0.83 3.24 8.67
C TYR A 96 -2.29 3.10 9.13
N ASN A 97 -3.15 4.04 8.74
CA ASN A 97 -4.56 4.07 9.15
C ASN A 97 -5.33 2.85 8.64
N LEU A 98 -5.05 2.42 7.40
CA LEU A 98 -5.66 1.22 6.82
C LEU A 98 -5.12 -0.05 7.48
N SER A 99 -3.82 -0.15 7.76
CA SER A 99 -3.23 -1.28 8.48
C SER A 99 -3.86 -1.46 9.86
N GLU A 100 -4.07 -0.36 10.60
CA GLU A 100 -4.79 -0.40 11.88
C GLU A 100 -6.21 -0.97 11.73
N LEU A 101 -6.94 -0.51 10.69
CA LEU A 101 -8.28 -1.01 10.39
C LEU A 101 -8.29 -2.51 10.06
N PHE A 102 -7.32 -2.97 9.25
CA PHE A 102 -7.17 -4.39 8.90
C PHE A 102 -6.82 -5.24 10.11
N ILE A 103 -5.82 -4.85 10.89
CA ILE A 103 -5.40 -5.56 12.12
C ILE A 103 -6.56 -5.72 13.09
N LYS A 104 -7.41 -4.69 13.22
CA LYS A 104 -8.55 -4.69 14.14
C LYS A 104 -9.70 -5.59 13.68
N ASN A 105 -9.89 -5.78 12.37
CA ASN A 105 -11.11 -6.39 11.82
C ASN A 105 -10.89 -7.71 11.07
N ALA A 106 -9.67 -8.02 10.60
CA ALA A 106 -9.40 -9.22 9.83
C ALA A 106 -9.25 -10.46 10.72
N LYS A 107 -9.67 -11.61 10.22
CA LYS A 107 -9.36 -12.91 10.83
C LYS A 107 -7.86 -13.21 10.70
N THR A 108 -7.33 -13.02 9.49
CA THR A 108 -5.90 -13.08 9.20
C THR A 108 -5.53 -11.88 8.33
N TYR A 109 -4.58 -11.07 8.77
CA TYR A 109 -4.04 -9.95 8.01
C TYR A 109 -2.65 -10.30 7.47
N ILE A 110 -2.48 -10.18 6.15
CA ILE A 110 -1.17 -10.27 5.50
C ILE A 110 -0.64 -8.85 5.30
N GLY A 111 0.27 -8.45 6.15
CA GLY A 111 0.91 -7.14 6.13
C GLY A 111 1.85 -6.98 7.32
N SER A 112 2.50 -5.82 7.40
CA SER A 112 3.41 -5.47 8.49
C SER A 112 2.64 -5.00 9.73
N ASP A 113 3.25 -5.13 10.89
CA ASP A 113 2.72 -4.54 12.13
C ASP A 113 2.83 -3.00 12.10
N LEU A 114 2.04 -2.33 12.94
CA LEU A 114 1.95 -0.86 12.93
C LEU A 114 3.26 -0.15 13.25
N LYS A 115 4.10 -0.74 14.12
CA LYS A 115 5.39 -0.14 14.47
C LYS A 115 6.34 -0.19 13.28
N SER A 116 6.35 -1.30 12.57
CA SER A 116 7.12 -1.45 11.33
C SER A 116 6.63 -0.49 10.26
N VAL A 117 5.32 -0.37 10.06
CA VAL A 117 4.74 0.60 9.11
C VAL A 117 5.12 2.03 9.48
N GLU A 118 4.94 2.45 10.74
CA GLU A 118 5.31 3.80 11.21
C GLU A 118 6.80 4.09 11.00
N LEU A 119 7.66 3.12 11.28
CA LEU A 119 9.10 3.27 11.13
C LEU A 119 9.49 3.41 9.66
N THR A 120 9.02 2.49 8.83
CA THR A 120 9.46 2.39 7.42
C THR A 120 8.80 3.41 6.50
N SER A 121 7.70 4.02 6.93
CA SER A 121 7.07 5.15 6.21
C SER A 121 7.92 6.44 6.23
N SER A 122 8.89 6.54 7.15
CA SER A 122 9.84 7.66 7.19
C SER A 122 11.25 7.19 6.80
N LYS A 123 11.79 7.73 5.72
CA LYS A 123 13.16 7.44 5.26
C LYS A 123 14.20 7.84 6.31
N LEU A 124 13.96 8.97 7.00
CA LEU A 124 14.84 9.43 8.06
C LEU A 124 14.82 8.51 9.29
N LYS A 125 13.63 8.09 9.75
CA LYS A 125 13.51 7.15 10.88
C LYS A 125 14.15 5.80 10.53
N THR A 126 13.88 5.29 9.33
CA THR A 126 14.46 4.03 8.82
C THR A 126 16.00 4.11 8.80
N ASN A 127 16.56 5.18 8.25
CA ASN A 127 18.00 5.41 8.20
C ASN A 127 18.61 5.40 9.61
N LYS A 128 18.07 6.20 10.53
CA LYS A 128 18.55 6.27 11.93
C LYS A 128 18.51 4.90 12.62
N THR A 129 17.47 4.12 12.38
CA THR A 129 17.33 2.77 12.96
C THR A 129 18.37 1.82 12.39
N LEU A 130 18.58 1.81 11.09
CA LEU A 130 19.61 0.98 10.44
C LEU A 130 21.02 1.36 10.93
N MET A 131 21.33 2.64 11.02
CA MET A 131 22.62 3.12 11.55
C MET A 131 22.83 2.67 13.00
N SER A 132 21.80 2.77 13.85
CA SER A 132 21.91 2.33 15.25
C SER A 132 22.13 0.82 15.40
N ALA A 133 21.70 0.04 14.41
CA ALA A 133 21.94 -1.40 14.30
C ALA A 133 23.27 -1.75 13.59
N ASN A 134 24.13 -0.76 13.30
CA ASN A 134 25.38 -0.92 12.52
C ASN A 134 25.15 -1.50 11.11
N ILE A 135 23.99 -1.24 10.50
CA ILE A 135 23.71 -1.62 9.11
C ILE A 135 24.09 -0.45 8.21
N HIS A 136 24.92 -0.73 7.22
CA HIS A 136 25.34 0.28 6.25
C HIS A 136 24.15 0.83 5.48
N THR A 137 23.98 2.14 5.52
CA THR A 137 22.92 2.87 4.81
C THR A 137 23.49 4.22 4.32
N PRO A 138 23.00 4.77 3.20
CA PRO A 138 23.41 6.09 2.76
C PRO A 138 23.18 7.15 3.84
N GLU A 139 24.14 8.06 3.97
CA GLU A 139 23.94 9.21 4.88
C GLU A 139 22.66 9.97 4.51
N THR A 140 21.86 10.28 5.52
CA THR A 140 20.56 10.94 5.34
C THR A 140 20.47 12.10 6.32
N ILE A 141 20.23 13.29 5.81
CA ILE A 141 20.12 14.54 6.56
C ILE A 141 18.82 15.26 6.21
N ILE A 142 18.38 16.15 7.07
CA ILE A 142 17.21 16.98 6.82
C ILE A 142 17.64 18.18 5.95
N LEU A 143 16.85 18.49 4.93
CA LEU A 143 17.09 19.67 4.12
C LEU A 143 16.99 20.96 4.99
N GLY A 144 18.03 21.74 5.02
CA GLY A 144 18.16 22.94 5.87
C GLY A 144 19.22 22.80 6.96
N ASP A 145 19.68 21.58 7.27
CA ASP A 145 20.90 21.36 8.05
C ASP A 145 22.15 21.68 7.20
N ASP A 146 23.31 21.79 7.85
CA ASP A 146 24.57 21.91 7.13
C ASP A 146 24.81 20.68 6.27
N ILE A 147 24.81 20.87 4.95
CA ILE A 147 24.99 19.77 3.98
C ILE A 147 26.49 19.54 3.77
N PRO A 148 27.04 18.37 4.17
CA PRO A 148 28.45 18.09 3.97
C PRO A 148 28.80 18.02 2.48
N ASP A 149 30.06 18.37 2.15
CA ASP A 149 30.57 18.18 0.80
C ASP A 149 30.55 16.70 0.42
N SER A 150 29.99 16.40 -0.74
CA SER A 150 29.97 15.04 -1.31
C SER A 150 30.47 15.04 -2.77
N LYS A 151 31.44 14.18 -3.06
CA LYS A 151 31.94 14.00 -4.44
C LYS A 151 30.88 13.45 -5.40
N LEU A 152 29.86 12.75 -4.87
CA LEU A 152 28.78 12.15 -5.64
C LEU A 152 27.52 13.01 -5.68
N GLY A 153 27.53 14.13 -4.94
CA GLY A 153 26.36 15.00 -4.76
C GLY A 153 25.34 14.41 -3.79
N TRP A 154 24.18 15.07 -3.73
CA TRP A 154 23.07 14.73 -2.85
C TRP A 154 21.79 14.55 -3.67
N VAL A 155 20.90 13.70 -3.19
CA VAL A 155 19.54 13.52 -3.74
C VAL A 155 18.53 13.97 -2.72
N VAL A 156 17.65 14.90 -3.10
CA VAL A 156 16.54 15.34 -2.25
C VAL A 156 15.34 14.44 -2.51
N LYS A 157 14.72 13.97 -1.43
CA LYS A 157 13.51 13.11 -1.50
C LYS A 157 12.53 13.53 -0.41
N PRO A 158 11.21 13.38 -0.61
CA PRO A 158 10.25 13.43 0.47
C PRO A 158 10.58 12.39 1.55
N ASP A 159 10.33 12.69 2.80
CA ASP A 159 10.55 11.73 3.90
C ASP A 159 9.61 10.54 3.80
N ASP A 160 8.35 10.78 3.44
CA ASP A 160 7.32 9.77 3.17
C ASP A 160 7.08 9.55 1.67
N GLY A 161 6.27 8.55 1.34
CA GLY A 161 5.81 8.25 -0.02
C GLY A 161 6.80 7.49 -0.89
N VAL A 162 6.27 7.03 -2.03
CA VAL A 162 6.96 6.21 -3.04
C VAL A 162 7.24 7.01 -4.30
N GLY A 163 8.28 6.62 -5.01
CA GLY A 163 8.70 7.23 -6.27
C GLY A 163 9.68 8.38 -6.11
N ALA A 164 10.46 8.62 -7.17
CA ALA A 164 11.26 9.82 -7.34
C ALA A 164 10.43 10.83 -8.12
N GLN A 165 10.18 11.98 -7.56
CA GLN A 165 9.61 13.13 -8.27
C GLN A 165 10.73 13.95 -8.87
#